data_9e1edbfc1cd27c85efc89313e8ef4cae
#
_entry.id   9e1edbfc1cd27c85efc89313e8ef4cae
#
_cell.length_a   1.000
_cell.length_b   1.000
_cell.length_c   1.000
_cell.angle_alpha   90.00
_cell.angle_beta   90.00
_cell.angle_gamma   90.00
#
_symmetry.space_group_name_H-M   'P 1'
#
loop_
_entity.id
_entity.type
_entity.pdbx_description
1 polymer ?
#
loop_
_entity_poly.entity_id
_entity_poly.type
_entity_poly.pdbx_seq_one_letter_code
_entity_poly.pdbx_strand_id
1 'polypeptide(L)'
;MNLTNKIKEKIIEEATQWREHQYCGKSREERRELDAFFTPPQLTIQMIEKFSCDSLKGQTILDPTCGSGNLLAACVIAGADPEKVFGNEFDSDFVKLAQERLSKLGVPKENIHQGDALDIRCITKDSFHKDFKQPKKVSLW
;
A
#
# COMPACT_ATOMS: atom_id res chain seq x y z
N MET A 1 -0.47 15.93 -8.40
CA MET A 1 -0.14 16.40 -7.03
C MET A 1 1.35 16.67 -6.94
N ASN A 2 1.76 17.74 -6.26
CA ASN A 2 3.18 18.05 -6.08
C ASN A 2 3.65 17.67 -4.68
N LEU A 3 4.68 16.81 -4.60
CA LEU A 3 5.31 16.46 -3.34
C LEU A 3 6.52 17.37 -3.07
N THR A 4 6.62 17.87 -1.84
CA THR A 4 7.81 18.63 -1.40
C THR A 4 9.03 17.70 -1.33
N ASN A 5 10.23 18.26 -1.45
CA ASN A 5 11.46 17.49 -1.31
C ASN A 5 11.53 16.77 0.04
N LYS A 6 11.08 17.41 1.10
CA LYS A 6 11.01 16.82 2.45
C LYS A 6 10.13 15.57 2.50
N ILE A 7 8.99 15.58 1.82
CA ILE A 7 8.10 14.39 1.73
C ILE A 7 8.78 13.29 0.92
N LYS A 8 9.39 13.63 -0.22
CA LYS A 8 10.13 12.67 -1.06
C LYS A 8 11.26 11.97 -0.29
N GLU A 9 12.03 12.74 0.47
CA GLU A 9 13.09 12.22 1.33
C GLU A 9 12.56 11.26 2.38
N LYS A 10 11.46 11.59 3.06
CA LYS A 10 10.81 10.70 4.03
C LYS A 10 10.29 9.40 3.39
N ILE A 11 9.75 9.45 2.19
CA ILE A 11 9.31 8.25 1.46
C ILE A 11 10.51 7.33 1.18
N ILE A 12 11.62 7.89 0.70
CA ILE A 12 12.84 7.14 0.40
C ILE A 12 13.44 6.55 1.69
N GLU A 13 13.50 7.34 2.74
CA GLU A 13 14.04 6.92 4.04
C GLU A 13 13.23 5.75 4.63
N GLU A 14 11.91 5.87 4.66
CA GLU A 14 11.04 4.80 5.15
C GLU A 14 11.20 3.52 4.32
N ALA A 15 11.18 3.63 3.00
CA ALA A 15 11.38 2.48 2.12
C ALA A 15 12.76 1.82 2.30
N THR A 16 13.79 2.61 2.59
CA THR A 16 15.15 2.12 2.85
C THR A 16 15.21 1.30 4.14
N GLN A 17 14.50 1.70 5.19
CA GLN A 17 14.43 0.96 6.45
C GLN A 17 13.87 -0.46 6.28
N TRP A 18 12.96 -0.66 5.32
CA TRP A 18 12.32 -1.95 5.07
C TRP A 18 12.95 -2.75 3.94
N ARG A 19 13.93 -2.20 3.25
CA ARG A 19 14.52 -2.79 2.04
C ARG A 19 14.99 -4.24 2.22
N GLU A 20 15.65 -4.54 3.33
CA GLU A 20 16.19 -5.88 3.59
C GLU A 20 15.09 -6.88 3.98
N HIS A 21 13.98 -6.41 4.49
CA HIS A 21 12.88 -7.23 5.01
C HIS A 21 11.74 -7.42 4.01
N GLN A 22 11.67 -6.59 2.97
CA GLN A 22 10.49 -6.51 2.10
C GLN A 22 10.15 -7.81 1.36
N TYR A 23 11.08 -8.71 1.19
CA TYR A 23 10.86 -10.00 0.57
C TYR A 23 10.73 -11.17 1.56
N CYS A 24 10.67 -10.93 2.85
CA CYS A 24 10.46 -11.92 3.90
C CYS A 24 11.43 -13.12 3.83
N GLY A 25 12.69 -12.89 3.43
CA GLY A 25 13.69 -13.94 3.26
C GLY A 25 13.46 -14.88 2.07
N LYS A 26 12.50 -14.58 1.20
CA LYS A 26 12.22 -15.41 0.02
C LYS A 26 13.37 -15.37 -0.99
N SER A 27 13.69 -16.52 -1.56
CA SER A 27 14.68 -16.67 -2.62
C SER A 27 14.23 -15.96 -3.92
N ARG A 28 15.15 -15.79 -4.86
CA ARG A 28 14.84 -15.20 -6.18
C ARG A 28 13.82 -16.04 -6.95
N GLU A 29 13.89 -17.39 -6.84
CA GLU A 29 12.97 -18.32 -7.46
C GLU A 29 11.57 -18.18 -6.84
N GLU A 30 11.46 -18.21 -5.52
CA GLU A 30 10.19 -18.01 -4.81
C GLU A 30 9.53 -16.67 -5.17
N ARG A 31 10.31 -15.60 -5.28
CA ARG A 31 9.79 -14.28 -5.71
C ARG A 31 9.26 -14.29 -7.14
N ARG A 32 9.93 -15.02 -8.05
CA ARG A 32 9.46 -15.19 -9.43
C ARG A 32 8.16 -15.96 -9.51
N GLU A 33 8.02 -17.04 -8.73
CA GLU A 33 6.78 -17.83 -8.67
C GLU A 33 5.59 -17.01 -8.17
N LEU A 34 5.84 -16.04 -7.29
CA LEU A 34 4.83 -15.12 -6.76
C LEU A 34 4.65 -13.86 -7.60
N ASP A 35 5.40 -13.67 -8.67
CA ASP A 35 5.50 -12.41 -9.41
C ASP A 35 5.76 -11.20 -8.50
N ALA A 36 6.54 -11.41 -7.43
CA ALA A 36 6.78 -10.44 -6.38
C ALA A 36 7.86 -9.42 -6.79
N PHE A 37 7.43 -8.38 -7.48
CA PHE A 37 8.26 -7.22 -7.85
C PHE A 37 7.69 -5.98 -7.17
N PHE A 38 8.41 -5.43 -6.19
CA PHE A 38 7.95 -4.26 -5.46
C PHE A 38 8.36 -2.97 -6.14
N THR A 39 7.41 -2.03 -6.14
CA THR A 39 7.61 -0.71 -6.75
C THR A 39 8.73 0.05 -6.01
N PRO A 40 9.80 0.49 -6.70
CA PRO A 40 10.85 1.30 -6.09
C PRO A 40 10.30 2.64 -5.57
N PRO A 41 10.89 3.22 -4.49
CA PRO A 41 10.38 4.45 -3.90
C PRO A 41 10.37 5.65 -4.87
N GLN A 42 11.32 5.73 -5.78
CA GLN A 42 11.36 6.79 -6.79
C GLN A 42 10.17 6.70 -7.76
N LEU A 43 9.82 5.49 -8.18
CA LEU A 43 8.66 5.26 -9.04
C LEU A 43 7.37 5.52 -8.26
N THR A 44 7.30 5.11 -7.00
CA THR A 44 6.17 5.40 -6.11
C THR A 44 5.90 6.90 -6.00
N ILE A 45 6.95 7.71 -5.84
CA ILE A 45 6.84 9.18 -5.82
C ILE A 45 6.24 9.69 -7.13
N GLN A 46 6.75 9.22 -8.27
CA GLN A 46 6.24 9.62 -9.58
C GLN A 46 4.76 9.24 -9.76
N MET A 47 4.36 8.07 -9.29
CA MET A 47 2.96 7.61 -9.34
C MET A 47 2.06 8.53 -8.53
N ILE A 48 2.45 8.88 -7.30
CA ILE A 48 1.68 9.78 -6.45
C ILE A 48 1.57 11.18 -7.08
N GLU A 49 2.64 11.69 -7.68
CA GLU A 49 2.62 12.98 -8.37
C GLU A 49 1.71 13.01 -9.61
N LYS A 50 1.36 11.84 -10.16
CA LYS A 50 0.40 11.71 -11.27
C LYS A 50 -1.07 11.73 -10.83
N PHE A 51 -1.35 11.67 -9.54
CA PHE A 51 -2.74 11.79 -9.07
C PHE A 51 -3.35 13.13 -9.49
N SER A 52 -4.60 13.06 -9.90
CA SER A 52 -5.37 14.25 -10.31
C SER A 52 -5.88 15.11 -9.15
N CYS A 53 -5.71 14.64 -7.90
CA CYS A 53 -6.09 15.39 -6.70
C CYS A 53 -4.93 16.27 -6.21
N ASP A 54 -5.26 17.37 -5.54
CA ASP A 54 -4.28 18.26 -4.93
C ASP A 54 -3.77 17.76 -3.58
N SER A 55 -4.53 16.86 -2.93
CA SER A 55 -4.22 16.29 -1.63
C SER A 55 -4.79 14.89 -1.49
N LEU A 56 -4.06 14.02 -0.80
CA LEU A 56 -4.54 12.67 -0.43
C LEU A 56 -5.41 12.67 0.83
N LYS A 57 -5.44 13.78 1.56
CA LYS A 57 -6.28 13.90 2.76
C LYS A 57 -7.76 13.72 2.40
N GLY A 58 -8.45 12.87 3.15
CA GLY A 58 -9.86 12.56 2.92
C GLY A 58 -10.13 11.56 1.79
N GLN A 59 -9.11 11.18 1.00
CA GLN A 59 -9.26 10.18 -0.05
C GLN A 59 -9.22 8.76 0.52
N THR A 60 -10.06 7.87 -0.03
CA THR A 60 -9.94 6.43 0.22
C THR A 60 -8.97 5.84 -0.81
N ILE A 61 -7.95 5.16 -0.33
CA ILE A 61 -6.89 4.59 -1.16
C ILE A 61 -6.91 3.07 -1.01
N LEU A 62 -6.93 2.36 -2.12
CA LEU A 62 -6.82 0.91 -2.17
C LEU A 62 -5.71 0.50 -3.12
N ASP A 63 -4.81 -0.34 -2.64
CA ASP A 63 -3.88 -1.10 -3.47
C ASP A 63 -4.28 -2.58 -3.45
N PRO A 64 -4.83 -3.12 -4.55
CA PRO A 64 -5.32 -4.50 -4.59
C PRO A 64 -4.20 -5.56 -4.61
N THR A 65 -2.95 -5.14 -4.77
CA THR A 65 -1.76 -6.00 -4.82
C THR A 65 -0.60 -5.34 -4.08
N CYS A 66 -0.82 -5.01 -2.80
CA CYS A 66 0.03 -4.08 -2.08
C CYS A 66 1.45 -4.60 -1.75
N GLY A 67 1.71 -5.90 -1.88
CA GLY A 67 3.01 -6.48 -1.53
C GLY A 67 3.38 -6.16 -0.08
N SER A 68 4.59 -5.69 0.13
CA SER A 68 5.07 -5.22 1.44
C SER A 68 4.61 -3.81 1.83
N GLY A 69 3.76 -3.18 1.02
CA GLY A 69 3.13 -1.89 1.32
C GLY A 69 3.92 -0.65 0.90
N ASN A 70 4.86 -0.75 -0.04
CA ASN A 70 5.70 0.39 -0.47
C ASN A 70 4.85 1.59 -0.91
N LEU A 71 3.87 1.36 -1.78
CA LEU A 71 3.03 2.41 -2.31
C LEU A 71 2.10 3.00 -1.25
N LEU A 72 1.48 2.15 -0.43
CA LEU A 72 0.59 2.59 0.63
C LEU A 72 1.33 3.39 1.71
N ALA A 73 2.53 2.97 2.10
CA ALA A 73 3.38 3.71 3.02
C ALA A 73 3.70 5.11 2.48
N ALA A 74 4.06 5.20 1.22
CA ALA A 74 4.33 6.48 0.56
C ALA A 74 3.08 7.37 0.51
N CYS A 75 1.89 6.81 0.26
CA CYS A 75 0.63 7.56 0.31
C CYS A 75 0.37 8.16 1.69
N VAL A 76 0.59 7.39 2.77
CA VAL A 76 0.43 7.90 4.14
C VAL A 76 1.41 9.05 4.42
N ILE A 77 2.68 8.87 4.06
CA ILE A 77 3.72 9.92 4.24
C ILE A 77 3.38 11.17 3.41
N ALA A 78 2.76 10.98 2.25
CA ALA A 78 2.31 12.08 1.38
C ALA A 78 1.01 12.76 1.86
N GLY A 79 0.44 12.32 2.98
CA GLY A 79 -0.68 12.99 3.63
C GLY A 79 -2.02 12.27 3.57
N ALA A 80 -2.06 11.00 3.13
CA ALA A 80 -3.27 10.19 3.21
C ALA A 80 -3.68 9.94 4.67
N ASP A 81 -4.98 9.89 4.93
CA ASP A 81 -5.51 9.49 6.23
C ASP A 81 -5.27 7.98 6.43
N PRO A 82 -4.48 7.55 7.43
CA PRO A 82 -4.14 6.14 7.59
C PRO A 82 -5.36 5.21 7.71
N GLU A 83 -6.44 5.69 8.30
CA GLU A 83 -7.69 4.94 8.46
C GLU A 83 -8.42 4.68 7.14
N LYS A 84 -8.09 5.44 6.09
CA LYS A 84 -8.67 5.34 4.74
C LYS A 84 -7.74 4.67 3.73
N VAL A 85 -6.66 4.07 4.21
CA VAL A 85 -5.69 3.33 3.38
C VAL A 85 -5.95 1.84 3.54
N PHE A 86 -6.14 1.16 2.42
CA PHE A 86 -6.48 -0.25 2.34
C PHE A 86 -5.55 -0.97 1.39
N GLY A 87 -5.22 -2.21 1.73
CA GLY A 87 -4.41 -3.08 0.88
C GLY A 87 -4.97 -4.49 0.82
N ASN A 88 -4.71 -5.16 -0.29
CA ASN A 88 -4.92 -6.59 -0.44
C ASN A 88 -3.63 -7.22 -0.96
N GLU A 89 -3.30 -8.39 -0.47
CA GLU A 89 -2.13 -9.16 -0.89
C GLU A 89 -2.42 -10.66 -0.81
N PHE A 90 -1.94 -11.39 -1.79
CA PHE A 90 -2.16 -12.84 -1.88
C PHE A 90 -1.30 -13.62 -0.89
N ASP A 91 -0.01 -13.25 -0.78
CA ASP A 91 0.97 -13.96 0.04
C ASP A 91 0.85 -13.57 1.51
N SER A 92 0.68 -14.58 2.39
CA SER A 92 0.49 -14.36 3.83
C SER A 92 1.67 -13.69 4.52
N ASP A 93 2.90 -13.94 4.07
CA ASP A 93 4.09 -13.35 4.67
C ASP A 93 4.19 -11.85 4.31
N PHE A 94 3.86 -11.50 3.09
CA PHE A 94 3.78 -10.10 2.67
C PHE A 94 2.64 -9.36 3.37
N VAL A 95 1.50 -10.01 3.58
CA VAL A 95 0.38 -9.41 4.38
C VAL A 95 0.86 -9.06 5.78
N LYS A 96 1.51 -9.98 6.48
CA LYS A 96 2.02 -9.76 7.84
C LYS A 96 3.04 -8.61 7.87
N LEU A 97 3.94 -8.59 6.90
CA LEU A 97 4.94 -7.52 6.79
C LEU A 97 4.28 -6.17 6.51
N ALA A 98 3.34 -6.12 5.57
CA ALA A 98 2.59 -4.90 5.27
C ALA A 98 1.80 -4.40 6.49
N GLN A 99 1.14 -5.30 7.21
CA GLN A 99 0.42 -4.97 8.45
C GLN A 99 1.37 -4.38 9.50
N GLU A 100 2.53 -4.98 9.73
CA GLU A 100 3.53 -4.50 10.67
C GLU A 100 4.05 -3.12 10.27
N ARG A 101 4.50 -2.99 9.04
CA ARG A 101 5.06 -1.77 8.49
C ARG A 101 4.07 -0.61 8.52
N LEU A 102 2.89 -0.82 7.97
CA LEU A 102 1.87 0.21 7.83
C LEU A 102 1.23 0.59 9.18
N SER A 103 1.17 -0.34 10.15
CA SER A 103 0.71 -0.03 11.49
C SER A 103 1.59 1.01 12.20
N LYS A 104 2.88 1.05 11.91
CA LYS A 104 3.81 2.07 12.41
C LYS A 104 3.53 3.47 11.83
N LEU A 105 2.82 3.52 10.71
CA LEU A 105 2.34 4.76 10.10
C LEU A 105 0.87 5.08 10.45
N GLY A 106 0.26 4.30 11.31
CA GLY A 106 -1.11 4.49 11.80
C GLY A 106 -2.19 3.78 11.01
N VAL A 107 -1.84 2.96 10.01
CA VAL A 107 -2.84 2.17 9.26
C VAL A 107 -3.31 1.00 10.11
N PRO A 108 -4.63 0.82 10.33
CA PRO A 108 -5.15 -0.33 11.05
C PRO A 108 -4.77 -1.64 10.34
N LYS A 109 -4.37 -2.66 11.09
CA LYS A 109 -3.98 -3.97 10.52
C LYS A 109 -5.11 -4.63 9.74
N GLU A 110 -6.34 -4.46 10.18
CA GLU A 110 -7.54 -4.96 9.50
C GLU A 110 -7.78 -4.35 8.11
N ASN A 111 -7.14 -3.22 7.80
CA ASN A 111 -7.21 -2.60 6.49
C ASN A 111 -6.33 -3.32 5.45
N ILE A 112 -5.44 -4.20 5.89
CA ILE A 112 -4.59 -5.01 5.02
C ILE A 112 -5.13 -6.43 5.03
N HIS A 113 -5.72 -6.81 3.90
CA HIS A 113 -6.43 -8.08 3.72
C HIS A 113 -5.58 -9.08 2.94
N GLN A 114 -5.71 -10.36 3.30
CA GLN A 114 -5.15 -11.45 2.50
C GLN A 114 -6.21 -11.99 1.55
N GLY A 115 -5.92 -11.98 0.25
CA GLY A 115 -6.82 -12.53 -0.74
C GLY A 115 -6.29 -12.45 -2.15
N ASP A 116 -6.96 -13.15 -3.06
CA ASP A 116 -6.68 -13.07 -4.49
C ASP A 116 -7.36 -11.84 -5.09
N ALA A 117 -6.57 -10.91 -5.61
CA ALA A 117 -7.08 -9.68 -6.24
C ALA A 117 -7.94 -9.95 -7.49
N LEU A 118 -7.78 -11.10 -8.13
CA LEU A 118 -8.60 -11.54 -9.26
C LEU A 118 -9.96 -12.09 -8.83
N ASP A 119 -10.13 -12.43 -7.56
CA ASP A 119 -11.42 -12.79 -6.99
C ASP A 119 -12.11 -11.55 -6.41
N ILE A 120 -12.97 -10.94 -7.19
CA ILE A 120 -13.69 -9.71 -6.80
C ILE A 120 -14.44 -9.84 -5.46
N ARG A 121 -14.79 -11.06 -5.05
CA ARG A 121 -15.41 -11.31 -3.74
C ARG A 121 -14.47 -11.00 -2.59
N CYS A 122 -13.16 -11.10 -2.80
CA CYS A 122 -12.16 -10.74 -1.79
C CYS A 122 -12.13 -9.23 -1.55
N ILE A 123 -12.38 -8.44 -2.60
CA ILE A 123 -12.36 -6.98 -2.53
C ILE A 123 -13.69 -6.42 -1.99
N THR A 124 -14.80 -7.14 -2.20
CA THR A 124 -16.15 -6.69 -1.84
C THR A 124 -16.67 -7.26 -0.53
N LYS A 125 -15.98 -8.22 0.09
CA LYS A 125 -16.39 -8.82 1.37
C LYS A 125 -16.30 -7.82 2.52
N ASP A 126 -17.09 -8.11 3.55
CA ASP A 126 -17.21 -7.36 4.81
C ASP A 126 -15.89 -7.16 5.60
N SER A 127 -14.81 -7.79 5.16
CA SER A 127 -13.46 -7.62 5.71
C SER A 127 -12.85 -6.25 5.45
N PHE A 128 -13.28 -5.55 4.41
CA PHE A 128 -12.96 -4.14 4.24
C PHE A 128 -13.97 -3.30 5.02
N HIS A 129 -13.49 -2.27 5.68
CA HIS A 129 -14.25 -1.38 6.54
C HIS A 129 -15.61 -0.96 5.92
N LYS A 130 -16.62 -0.70 6.77
CA LYS A 130 -17.97 -0.29 6.33
C LYS A 130 -17.98 0.87 5.34
N ASP A 131 -16.98 1.76 5.41
CA ASP A 131 -16.81 2.88 4.49
C ASP A 131 -16.47 2.44 3.06
N PHE A 132 -15.96 1.21 2.90
CA PHE A 132 -15.66 0.62 1.59
C PHE A 132 -16.91 0.12 0.87
N LYS A 133 -18.02 -0.12 1.58
CA LYS A 133 -19.27 -0.61 0.99
C LYS A 133 -19.94 0.38 0.05
N GLN A 134 -19.59 1.68 0.15
CA GLN A 134 -20.09 2.73 -0.75
C GLN A 134 -19.02 3.78 -1.01
N PRO A 135 -17.99 3.47 -1.79
CA PRO A 135 -16.96 4.46 -2.09
C PRO A 135 -17.55 5.52 -3.01
N LYS A 136 -17.75 6.73 -2.49
CA LYS A 136 -18.08 7.87 -3.34
C LYS A 136 -16.91 8.27 -4.25
N LYS A 137 -15.67 7.95 -3.84
CA LYS A 137 -14.43 8.09 -4.64
C LYS A 137 -13.39 7.12 -4.10
N VAL A 138 -12.96 6.17 -4.92
CA VAL A 138 -11.81 5.29 -4.68
C VAL A 138 -10.77 5.58 -5.75
N SER A 139 -9.54 5.88 -5.32
CA SER A 139 -8.41 5.89 -6.23
C SER A 139 -7.86 4.48 -6.30
N LEU A 140 -8.12 3.79 -7.42
CA LEU A 140 -7.58 2.46 -7.71
C LEU A 140 -6.20 2.59 -8.36
N TRP A 141 -5.35 1.71 -7.98
CA TRP A 141 -4.02 1.53 -8.57
C TRP A 141 -3.99 0.28 -9.46
#